data_8e23b629a6ec46ae1d1253c79562a1e4
#
_entry.id   8e23b629a6ec46ae1d1253c79562a1e4
#
_cell.length_a   1.000
_cell.length_b   1.000
_cell.length_c   1.000
_cell.angle_alpha   90.00
_cell.angle_beta   90.00
_cell.angle_gamma   90.00
#
_symmetry.space_group_name_H-M   'P 1'
#
loop_
_entity.id
_entity.type
_entity.pdbx_description
1 polymer ?
#
loop_
_entity_poly.entity_id
_entity_poly.type
_entity_poly.pdbx_seq_one_letter_code
_entity_poly.pdbx_strand_id
1 'polypeptide(L)'
;MNRVNAFFILLLMTAPLFAQNTVSSPYSATGLGERSFNGTQATRHMGGLDVFTDSIHANLNNPASYGFLKVTTYSVGINYTNNSLASASASENSDLAALDYLAVSIPAKKFSFGFGILPFTSVGYQIEKISQLSDTDVFNRYEGR
;
A
#
# COMPACT_ATOMS: atom_id res chain seq x y z
N MET A 1 -32.83 -4.92 11.68
CA MET A 1 -31.84 -4.79 10.59
C MET A 1 -32.63 -4.82 9.29
N ASN A 2 -32.70 -3.70 8.58
CA ASN A 2 -33.56 -3.56 7.41
C ASN A 2 -33.01 -4.45 6.28
N ARG A 3 -33.93 -5.10 5.54
CA ARG A 3 -33.58 -5.99 4.42
C ARG A 3 -32.67 -5.31 3.38
N VAL A 4 -32.79 -3.99 3.23
CA VAL A 4 -31.94 -3.15 2.37
C VAL A 4 -30.49 -3.12 2.88
N ASN A 5 -30.26 -2.98 4.19
CA ASN A 5 -28.91 -2.97 4.76
C ASN A 5 -28.22 -4.34 4.65
N ALA A 6 -29.01 -5.44 4.79
CA ALA A 6 -28.50 -6.78 4.59
C ALA A 6 -28.08 -7.03 3.12
N PHE A 7 -28.84 -6.49 2.17
CA PHE A 7 -28.52 -6.56 0.75
C PHE A 7 -27.22 -5.79 0.41
N PHE A 8 -27.05 -4.59 0.97
CA PHE A 8 -25.81 -3.81 0.79
C PHE A 8 -24.57 -4.50 1.40
N ILE A 9 -24.72 -5.13 2.57
CA ILE A 9 -23.62 -5.88 3.20
C ILE A 9 -23.28 -7.11 2.34
N LEU A 10 -24.28 -7.80 1.80
CA LEU A 10 -24.06 -8.95 0.92
C LEU A 10 -23.38 -8.53 -0.39
N LEU A 11 -23.76 -7.40 -0.97
CA LEU A 11 -23.14 -6.84 -2.17
C LEU A 11 -21.67 -6.44 -1.96
N LEU A 12 -21.33 -5.91 -0.77
CA LEU A 12 -19.94 -5.61 -0.42
C LEU A 12 -19.08 -6.88 -0.26
N MET A 13 -19.69 -7.98 0.19
CA MET A 13 -18.98 -9.26 0.36
C MET A 13 -18.71 -9.98 -0.96
N THR A 14 -19.45 -9.67 -2.01
CA THR A 14 -19.27 -10.28 -3.34
C THR A 14 -18.31 -9.51 -4.25
N ALA A 15 -17.79 -8.35 -3.81
CA ALA A 15 -16.77 -7.64 -4.56
C ALA A 15 -15.54 -8.55 -4.70
N PRO A 16 -15.14 -8.94 -5.92
CA PRO A 16 -13.96 -9.76 -6.11
C PRO A 16 -12.75 -8.97 -5.61
N LEU A 17 -12.10 -9.49 -4.58
CA LEU A 17 -10.82 -8.98 -4.09
C LEU A 17 -9.77 -9.40 -5.12
N PHE A 18 -9.63 -8.63 -6.19
CA PHE A 18 -8.47 -8.78 -7.06
C PHE A 18 -7.25 -8.38 -6.21
N ALA A 19 -6.32 -9.31 -6.06
CA ALA A 19 -5.02 -9.01 -5.48
C ALA A 19 -4.38 -7.95 -6.38
N GLN A 20 -4.35 -6.72 -5.89
CA GLN A 20 -3.77 -5.60 -6.62
C GLN A 20 -2.26 -5.73 -6.55
N ASN A 21 -1.61 -5.68 -7.69
CA ASN A 21 -0.17 -5.50 -7.73
C ASN A 21 0.12 -4.12 -7.12
N THR A 22 0.92 -4.09 -6.07
CA THR A 22 1.27 -2.85 -5.35
C THR A 22 2.57 -2.25 -5.83
N VAL A 23 3.35 -3.03 -6.57
CA VAL A 23 4.66 -2.65 -7.13
C VAL A 23 4.80 -3.30 -8.50
N SER A 24 5.39 -2.57 -9.44
CA SER A 24 5.86 -3.12 -10.72
C SER A 24 7.35 -2.79 -10.82
N SER A 25 8.16 -3.60 -10.18
CA SER A 25 9.60 -3.44 -10.17
C SER A 25 10.27 -4.81 -10.25
N PRO A 26 11.15 -5.03 -11.24
CA PRO A 26 11.91 -6.28 -11.33
C PRO A 26 12.81 -6.51 -10.12
N TYR A 27 13.18 -5.46 -9.40
CA TYR A 27 13.99 -5.55 -8.17
C TYR A 27 13.22 -6.14 -7.00
N SER A 28 11.88 -6.08 -7.02
CA SER A 28 11.03 -6.69 -5.98
C SER A 28 11.05 -8.22 -6.01
N ALA A 29 11.61 -8.83 -7.06
CA ALA A 29 11.80 -10.28 -7.17
C ALA A 29 12.86 -10.83 -6.21
N THR A 30 13.69 -9.98 -5.64
CA THR A 30 14.79 -10.39 -4.75
C THR A 30 14.55 -9.94 -3.32
N GLY A 31 14.84 -10.82 -2.36
CA GLY A 31 14.74 -10.52 -0.95
C GLY A 31 13.30 -10.42 -0.43
N LEU A 32 13.02 -9.40 0.34
CA LEU A 32 11.71 -9.13 0.98
C LEU A 32 10.79 -8.23 0.14
N GLY A 33 11.13 -7.98 -1.12
CA GLY A 33 10.42 -7.05 -1.97
C GLY A 33 10.88 -5.59 -1.79
N GLU A 34 10.11 -4.66 -2.37
CA GLU A 34 10.34 -3.23 -2.25
C GLU A 34 9.69 -2.68 -0.99
N ARG A 35 10.44 -1.85 -0.26
CA ARG A 35 9.95 -1.29 0.99
C ARG A 35 8.94 -0.18 0.73
N SER A 36 7.76 -0.31 1.31
CA SER A 36 6.73 0.73 1.29
C SER A 36 7.07 1.87 2.25
N PHE A 37 6.55 3.06 1.97
CA PHE A 37 6.67 4.17 2.91
C PHE A 37 5.87 3.86 4.18
N ASN A 38 6.56 3.86 5.32
CA ASN A 38 5.96 3.58 6.60
C ASN A 38 5.48 4.87 7.25
N GLY A 39 4.21 5.19 7.13
CA GLY A 39 3.62 6.39 7.73
C GLY A 39 2.35 6.84 7.04
N THR A 40 1.75 7.88 7.60
CA THR A 40 0.56 8.52 7.02
C THR A 40 0.95 9.55 5.95
N GLN A 41 -0.03 10.01 5.19
CA GLN A 41 0.19 11.06 4.18
C GLN A 41 0.69 12.36 4.81
N ALA A 42 0.25 12.68 6.04
CA ALA A 42 0.75 13.84 6.76
C ALA A 42 2.25 13.74 7.05
N THR A 43 2.73 12.58 7.52
CA THR A 43 4.17 12.36 7.75
C THR A 43 4.96 12.32 6.45
N ARG A 44 4.38 11.79 5.37
CA ARG A 44 4.99 11.76 4.04
C ARG A 44 5.25 13.17 3.49
N HIS A 45 4.27 14.08 3.60
CA HIS A 45 4.42 15.48 3.16
C HIS A 45 5.48 16.24 3.95
N MET A 46 5.77 15.80 5.17
CA MET A 46 6.85 16.36 6.00
C MET A 46 8.17 15.62 5.87
N GLY A 47 8.35 14.85 4.80
CA GLY A 47 9.59 14.13 4.55
C GLY A 47 9.84 12.95 5.51
N GLY A 48 8.79 12.39 6.11
CA GLY A 48 8.90 11.26 7.04
C GLY A 48 9.25 11.67 8.47
N LEU A 49 8.99 12.93 8.86
CA LEU A 49 9.21 13.41 10.22
C LEU A 49 8.18 12.81 11.18
N ASP A 50 8.62 11.84 11.98
CA ASP A 50 7.78 11.16 12.97
C ASP A 50 7.68 11.90 14.32
N VAL A 51 8.50 12.91 14.53
CA VAL A 51 8.51 13.71 15.76
C VAL A 51 7.38 14.75 15.80
N PHE A 52 6.85 15.08 14.64
CA PHE A 52 5.78 16.07 14.54
C PHE A 52 4.49 15.56 15.19
N THR A 53 3.90 16.44 16.02
CA THR A 53 2.62 16.18 16.70
C THR A 53 1.58 17.18 16.24
N ASP A 54 0.37 16.71 16.00
CA ASP A 54 -0.76 17.49 15.54
C ASP A 54 -2.01 17.12 16.39
N SER A 55 -2.99 18.00 16.36
CA SER A 55 -4.26 17.79 17.08
C SER A 55 -5.30 16.97 16.29
N ILE A 56 -5.03 16.72 15.02
CA ILE A 56 -5.97 16.08 14.07
C ILE A 56 -5.37 14.83 13.45
N HIS A 57 -4.11 14.90 12.99
CA HIS A 57 -3.50 13.83 12.21
C HIS A 57 -2.81 12.80 13.10
N ALA A 58 -3.20 11.54 12.96
CA ALA A 58 -2.52 10.44 13.62
C ALA A 58 -1.13 10.21 13.02
N ASN A 59 -0.12 10.06 13.88
CA ASN A 59 1.20 9.62 13.51
C ASN A 59 1.38 8.16 13.97
N LEU A 60 1.34 7.21 13.04
CA LEU A 60 1.39 5.78 13.36
C LEU A 60 2.76 5.33 13.87
N ASN A 61 3.82 6.07 13.54
CA ASN A 61 5.18 5.73 13.96
C ASN A 61 5.54 6.32 15.34
N ASN A 62 4.77 7.32 15.80
CA ASN A 62 5.01 7.97 17.07
C ASN A 62 3.77 7.90 17.96
N PRO A 63 3.60 6.87 18.79
CA PRO A 63 2.45 6.74 19.69
C PRO A 63 2.31 7.90 20.69
N ALA A 64 3.40 8.58 21.05
CA ALA A 64 3.35 9.74 21.93
C ALA A 64 2.56 10.91 21.35
N SER A 65 2.46 10.99 20.01
CA SER A 65 1.67 12.01 19.31
C SER A 65 0.18 11.90 19.61
N TYR A 66 -0.33 10.74 19.97
CA TYR A 66 -1.75 10.54 20.25
C TYR A 66 -2.24 11.34 21.47
N GLY A 67 -1.35 11.66 22.40
CA GLY A 67 -1.68 12.53 23.53
C GLY A 67 -2.07 13.95 23.15
N PHE A 68 -1.73 14.39 21.93
CA PHE A 68 -2.05 15.73 21.41
C PHE A 68 -3.35 15.77 20.60
N LEU A 69 -3.88 14.60 20.21
CA LEU A 69 -5.10 14.50 19.44
C LEU A 69 -6.30 15.04 20.23
N LYS A 70 -7.14 15.83 19.59
CA LYS A 70 -8.36 16.41 20.16
C LYS A 70 -9.63 15.79 19.60
N VAL A 71 -9.55 15.13 18.48
CA VAL A 71 -10.69 14.54 17.76
C VAL A 71 -10.40 13.10 17.38
N THR A 72 -11.45 12.29 17.32
CA THR A 72 -11.35 10.95 16.72
C THR A 72 -11.18 11.08 15.22
N THR A 73 -10.13 10.46 14.69
CA THR A 73 -9.78 10.58 13.28
C THR A 73 -9.78 9.20 12.64
N TYR A 74 -10.38 9.12 11.47
CA TYR A 74 -10.33 7.98 10.56
C TYR A 74 -9.57 8.43 9.31
N SER A 75 -8.48 7.75 9.01
CA SER A 75 -7.61 8.11 7.89
C SER A 75 -7.41 6.91 6.98
N VAL A 76 -7.60 7.14 5.69
CA VAL A 76 -7.34 6.15 4.63
C VAL A 76 -6.39 6.77 3.64
N GLY A 77 -5.30 6.10 3.35
CA GLY A 77 -4.36 6.50 2.31
C GLY A 77 -4.43 5.56 1.12
N ILE A 78 -4.51 6.14 -0.06
CA ILE A 78 -4.41 5.43 -1.33
C ILE A 78 -3.23 6.03 -2.08
N ASN A 79 -2.38 5.16 -2.61
CA ASN A 79 -1.25 5.55 -3.45
C ASN A 79 -1.53 5.16 -4.90
N TYR A 80 -1.25 6.08 -5.81
CA TYR A 80 -1.24 5.81 -7.24
C TYR A 80 0.15 6.12 -7.77
N THR A 81 0.75 5.14 -8.43
CA THR A 81 2.10 5.24 -8.98
C THR A 81 2.06 4.94 -10.47
N ASN A 82 2.59 5.85 -11.25
CA ASN A 82 2.85 5.65 -12.68
C ASN A 82 4.36 5.48 -12.86
N ASN A 83 4.76 4.32 -13.31
CA ASN A 83 6.15 3.98 -13.58
C ASN A 83 6.38 3.87 -15.08
N SER A 84 7.44 4.49 -15.57
CA SER A 84 7.91 4.34 -16.93
C SER A 84 9.32 3.76 -16.89
N LEU A 85 9.46 2.54 -17.38
CA LEU A 85 10.77 1.89 -17.56
C LEU A 85 11.17 2.02 -19.02
N ALA A 86 12.34 2.58 -19.26
CA ALA A 86 12.89 2.69 -20.60
C ALA A 86 14.29 2.09 -20.63
N SER A 87 14.56 1.29 -21.67
CA SER A 87 15.88 0.80 -22.02
C SER A 87 16.23 1.27 -23.43
N ALA A 88 17.42 0.97 -23.91
CA ALA A 88 17.86 1.36 -25.26
C ALA A 88 16.98 0.76 -26.38
N SER A 89 16.27 -0.32 -26.10
CA SER A 89 15.50 -1.11 -27.11
C SER A 89 14.01 -1.28 -26.78
N ALA A 90 13.56 -0.94 -25.57
CA ALA A 90 12.18 -1.15 -25.15
C ALA A 90 11.75 -0.12 -24.08
N SER A 91 10.48 0.20 -24.07
CA SER A 91 9.86 1.00 -22.99
C SER A 91 8.57 0.35 -22.56
N GLU A 92 8.33 0.39 -21.24
CA GLU A 92 7.12 -0.15 -20.63
C GLU A 92 6.59 0.86 -19.61
N ASN A 93 5.27 1.06 -19.62
CA ASN A 93 4.57 1.89 -18.64
C ASN A 93 3.70 0.99 -17.77
N SER A 94 3.70 1.27 -16.49
CA SER A 94 2.91 0.52 -15.51
C SER A 94 2.23 1.47 -14.54
N ASP A 95 0.92 1.32 -14.43
CA ASP A 95 0.06 2.06 -13.51
C ASP A 95 -0.36 1.15 -12.36
N LEU A 96 -0.17 1.63 -11.15
CA LEU A 96 -0.45 0.88 -9.92
C LEU A 96 -1.25 1.73 -8.96
N ALA A 97 -2.31 1.15 -8.42
CA ALA A 97 -3.09 1.73 -7.34
C ALA A 97 -3.08 0.79 -6.15
N ALA A 98 -2.70 1.29 -4.99
CA ALA A 98 -2.59 0.50 -3.77
C ALA A 98 -3.17 1.22 -2.57
N LEU A 99 -3.71 0.45 -1.61
CA LEU A 99 -4.02 0.95 -0.28
C LEU A 99 -2.71 1.18 0.47
N ASP A 100 -2.47 2.42 0.86
CA ASP A 100 -1.23 2.83 1.53
C ASP A 100 -1.33 2.63 3.05
N TYR A 101 -2.46 3.01 3.64
CA TYR A 101 -2.74 2.76 5.04
C TYR A 101 -4.23 2.92 5.38
N LEU A 102 -4.61 2.28 6.47
CA LEU A 102 -5.84 2.52 7.18
C LEU A 102 -5.50 2.82 8.63
N ALA A 103 -5.95 3.94 9.17
CA ALA A 103 -5.66 4.34 10.54
C ALA A 103 -6.90 4.91 11.23
N VAL A 104 -7.03 4.56 12.51
CA VAL A 104 -8.05 5.11 13.42
C VAL A 104 -7.37 5.57 14.67
N SER A 105 -7.62 6.79 15.09
CA SER A 105 -7.13 7.33 16.34
C SER A 105 -8.27 7.91 17.19
N ILE A 106 -8.28 7.55 18.46
CA ILE A 106 -9.35 7.89 19.41
C ILE A 106 -8.71 8.55 20.63
N PRO A 107 -8.85 9.87 20.79
CA PRO A 107 -8.42 10.54 21.99
C PRO A 107 -9.38 10.24 23.16
N ALA A 108 -8.83 9.90 24.31
CA ALA A 108 -9.54 9.80 25.57
C ALA A 108 -8.87 10.72 26.60
N LYS A 109 -9.59 11.12 27.62
CA LYS A 109 -9.15 12.19 28.56
C LYS A 109 -7.75 12.00 29.14
N LYS A 110 -7.36 10.77 29.47
CA LYS A 110 -6.03 10.43 30.04
C LYS A 110 -5.20 9.52 29.15
N PHE A 111 -5.83 8.89 28.17
CA PHE A 111 -5.20 7.95 27.25
C PHE A 111 -5.68 8.25 25.84
N SER A 112 -4.87 7.90 24.86
CA SER A 112 -5.28 7.93 23.48
C SER A 112 -4.89 6.62 22.82
N PHE A 113 -5.73 6.15 21.92
CA PHE A 113 -5.54 4.87 21.24
C PHE A 113 -5.38 5.13 19.74
N GLY A 114 -4.47 4.41 19.12
CA GLY A 114 -4.31 4.40 17.69
C GLY A 114 -4.21 2.97 17.19
N PHE A 115 -4.92 2.70 16.10
CA PHE A 115 -4.87 1.44 15.38
C PHE A 115 -4.61 1.75 13.92
N GLY A 116 -3.75 0.97 13.27
CA GLY A 116 -3.47 1.15 11.86
C GLY A 116 -2.98 -0.13 11.21
N ILE A 117 -3.21 -0.18 9.91
CA ILE A 117 -2.69 -1.21 9.02
C ILE A 117 -1.91 -0.48 7.94
N LEU A 118 -0.65 -0.87 7.75
CA LEU A 118 0.22 -0.36 6.70
C LEU A 118 0.96 -1.54 6.06
N PRO A 119 1.17 -1.52 4.75
CA PRO A 119 2.06 -2.46 4.11
C PRO A 119 3.51 -2.17 4.52
N PHE A 120 4.26 -3.19 4.87
CA PHE A 120 5.68 -3.05 5.20
C PHE A 120 6.56 -3.16 3.95
N THR A 121 6.27 -4.17 3.14
CA THR A 121 6.92 -4.40 1.84
C THR A 121 5.87 -4.84 0.83
N SER A 122 6.18 -4.66 -0.43
CA SER A 122 5.36 -5.13 -1.54
C SER A 122 6.20 -5.82 -2.60
N VAL A 123 5.59 -6.83 -3.20
CA VAL A 123 6.18 -7.61 -4.29
C VAL A 123 5.26 -7.50 -5.49
N GLY A 124 5.82 -7.22 -6.65
CA GLY A 124 5.10 -7.21 -7.90
C GLY A 124 6.09 -7.21 -9.05
N TYR A 125 6.27 -8.35 -9.68
CA TYR A 125 7.16 -8.46 -10.84
C TYR A 125 6.60 -9.44 -11.86
N GLN A 126 6.93 -9.17 -13.11
CA GLN A 126 6.73 -10.07 -14.22
C GLN A 126 8.04 -10.13 -15.02
N ILE A 127 8.68 -11.27 -15.03
CA ILE A 127 9.95 -11.48 -15.75
C ILE A 127 9.72 -12.53 -16.82
N GLU A 128 10.01 -12.17 -18.06
CA GLU A 128 9.99 -13.08 -19.19
C GLU A 128 11.42 -13.42 -19.58
N LYS A 129 11.72 -14.70 -19.63
CA LYS A 129 13.03 -15.21 -20.05
C LYS A 129 12.87 -16.13 -21.26
N ILE A 130 13.49 -15.75 -22.33
CA ILE A 130 13.62 -16.59 -23.52
C ILE A 130 14.89 -17.43 -23.38
N SER A 131 14.76 -18.72 -23.38
CA SER A 131 15.89 -19.66 -23.35
C SER A 131 15.87 -20.50 -24.62
N GLN A 132 16.93 -20.43 -25.41
CA GLN A 132 17.12 -21.34 -26.54
C GLN A 132 17.62 -22.69 -26.03
N LEU A 133 16.80 -23.71 -26.14
CA LEU A 133 17.17 -25.07 -25.84
C LEU A 133 17.14 -25.89 -27.14
N SER A 134 18.32 -26.07 -27.77
CA SER A 134 18.51 -26.95 -28.92
C SER A 134 17.45 -26.81 -30.02
N ASP A 135 17.42 -25.66 -30.69
CA ASP A 135 16.54 -25.35 -31.84
C ASP A 135 15.06 -25.03 -31.50
N THR A 136 14.72 -24.92 -30.20
CA THR A 136 13.39 -24.53 -29.78
C THR A 136 13.50 -23.38 -28.77
N ASP A 137 12.77 -22.28 -29.02
CA ASP A 137 12.66 -21.16 -28.07
C ASP A 137 11.68 -21.54 -26.98
N VAL A 138 12.17 -21.59 -25.74
CA VAL A 138 11.35 -21.82 -24.54
C VAL A 138 11.09 -20.48 -23.84
N PHE A 139 9.83 -20.09 -23.76
CA PHE A 139 9.37 -18.90 -23.05
C PHE A 139 9.04 -19.25 -21.61
N ASN A 140 9.82 -18.73 -20.69
CA ASN A 140 9.53 -18.85 -19.26
C ASN A 140 9.05 -17.50 -18.73
N ARG A 141 7.87 -17.50 -18.11
CA ARG A 141 7.29 -16.33 -17.43
C ARG A 141 7.26 -16.57 -15.95
N TYR A 142 7.86 -15.67 -15.21
CA TYR A 142 7.88 -15.67 -13.75
C TYR A 142 7.06 -14.47 -13.28
N GLU A 143 6.10 -14.70 -12.40
CA GLU A 143 5.22 -13.67 -11.84
C GLU A 143 5.19 -13.80 -10.32
N GLY A 144 5.37 -12.66 -9.62
CA GLY A 144 5.21 -12.54 -8.17
C GLY A 144 4.17 -11.49 -7.85
N ARG A 145 3.32 -11.79 -6.87
CA ARG A 145 2.26 -10.90 -6.38
C ARG A 145 2.25 -10.87 -4.86
#